data_b24e6ae358e855805a532330dc76e878
#
_entry.id   b24e6ae358e855805a532330dc76e878
#
_cell.length_a   1.000
_cell.length_b   1.000
_cell.length_c   1.000
_cell.angle_alpha   90.00
_cell.angle_beta   90.00
_cell.angle_gamma   90.00
#
_symmetry.space_group_name_H-M   'P 1'
#
loop_
_entity.id
_entity.type
_entity.pdbx_description
1 polymer ?
#
loop_
_entity_poly.entity_id
_entity_poly.type
_entity_poly.pdbx_seq_one_letter_code
_entity_poly.pdbx_strand_id
1 'polypeptide(L)'
;MFSYRHAFHAGNHADVIKHLTLIATLQHLQQKEGGITIVDTHAGAGLYRLDGDYSETGGEAQDGIFKLLSKLDEAAEGKDAKPIPDALQAYLDMIASFNPNGQAKFYPGSPFILHAMLRKDARDKLRLFELHPTDSKALASNVAQLDAGRSIMIAREDGFESLKKMLPPPPSATGSKRAMVLMDPSYEIKSDYGKVVANIQDCLKRFATGTYLVWYPIIPRPEAHDLPKRLRTLSNQAQKPWINLTLAIGRNTDGSTAGLSASGMFVVNAPFTLKDKLREAMEVVGPALARGTGHSWAVEHN
;
A
#
# COMPACT_ATOMS: atom_id res chain seq x y z
N MET A 1 4.54 22.69 6.65
CA MET A 1 3.07 22.90 6.69
C MET A 1 2.47 21.56 6.23
N PHE A 2 1.71 20.88 7.10
CA PHE A 2 1.11 19.59 6.77
C PHE A 2 -0.27 19.88 6.16
N SER A 3 -0.38 19.93 4.83
CA SER A 3 -1.65 20.15 4.14
C SER A 3 -2.31 18.87 3.65
N TYR A 4 -1.52 17.84 3.38
CA TYR A 4 -2.02 16.54 2.94
C TYR A 4 -2.81 15.83 4.04
N ARG A 5 -4.01 15.39 3.70
CA ARG A 5 -4.85 14.55 4.55
C ARG A 5 -5.34 13.38 3.72
N HIS A 6 -4.89 12.18 4.05
CA HIS A 6 -5.23 10.96 3.30
C HIS A 6 -6.74 10.67 3.28
N ALA A 7 -7.50 11.19 4.25
CA ALA A 7 -8.94 11.02 4.30
C ALA A 7 -9.70 11.46 3.02
N PHE A 8 -9.16 12.40 2.25
CA PHE A 8 -9.73 12.82 0.97
C PHE A 8 -9.45 11.86 -0.18
N HIS A 9 -8.43 11.02 -0.02
CA HIS A 9 -7.90 10.14 -1.06
C HIS A 9 -8.18 8.66 -0.77
N ALA A 10 -8.69 8.35 0.42
CA ALA A 10 -8.90 6.99 0.87
C ALA A 10 -9.79 6.20 -0.09
N GLY A 11 -9.34 5.01 -0.48
CA GLY A 11 -10.05 4.14 -1.41
C GLY A 11 -9.92 4.53 -2.89
N ASN A 12 -9.08 5.51 -3.26
CA ASN A 12 -8.82 5.82 -4.65
C ASN A 12 -8.06 4.70 -5.38
N HIS A 13 -7.85 4.86 -6.69
CA HIS A 13 -7.12 3.88 -7.51
C HIS A 13 -5.69 3.59 -7.00
N ALA A 14 -5.03 4.59 -6.38
CA ALA A 14 -3.69 4.42 -5.85
C ALA A 14 -3.71 3.54 -4.58
N ASP A 15 -4.70 3.70 -3.71
CA ASP A 15 -4.91 2.84 -2.56
C ASP A 15 -5.23 1.39 -2.99
N VAL A 16 -6.00 1.21 -4.06
CA VAL A 16 -6.32 -0.13 -4.59
C VAL A 16 -5.03 -0.90 -4.91
N ILE A 17 -4.13 -0.35 -5.74
CA ILE A 17 -2.89 -1.05 -6.10
C ILE A 17 -1.90 -1.16 -4.93
N LYS A 18 -1.88 -0.16 -4.04
CA LYS A 18 -1.05 -0.19 -2.84
C LYS A 18 -1.46 -1.35 -1.91
N HIS A 19 -2.72 -1.43 -1.58
CA HIS A 19 -3.22 -2.42 -0.63
C HIS A 19 -3.26 -3.84 -1.24
N LEU A 20 -3.60 -3.97 -2.53
CA LEU A 20 -3.46 -5.23 -3.26
C LEU A 20 -2.03 -5.76 -3.19
N THR A 21 -1.03 -4.92 -3.50
CA THR A 21 0.38 -5.30 -3.45
C THR A 21 0.84 -5.63 -2.02
N LEU A 22 0.39 -4.85 -1.05
CA LEU A 22 0.71 -5.04 0.37
C LEU A 22 0.20 -6.40 0.88
N ILE A 23 -1.07 -6.71 0.63
CA ILE A 23 -1.72 -7.96 1.05
C ILE A 23 -1.02 -9.16 0.39
N ALA A 24 -0.86 -9.14 -0.93
CA ALA A 24 -0.23 -10.24 -1.67
C ALA A 24 1.22 -10.50 -1.23
N THR A 25 1.96 -9.42 -0.92
CA THR A 25 3.33 -9.52 -0.41
C THR A 25 3.35 -10.15 0.98
N LEU A 26 2.52 -9.65 1.89
CA LEU A 26 2.49 -10.14 3.27
C LEU A 26 2.01 -11.59 3.34
N GLN A 27 0.98 -11.99 2.59
CA GLN A 27 0.53 -13.37 2.48
C GLN A 27 1.66 -14.32 2.09
N HIS A 28 2.49 -13.95 1.10
CA HIS A 28 3.65 -14.76 0.74
C HIS A 28 4.67 -14.85 1.88
N LEU A 29 4.98 -13.72 2.50
CA LEU A 29 5.94 -13.73 3.61
C LEU A 29 5.46 -14.56 4.79
N GLN A 30 4.16 -14.65 5.01
CA GLN A 30 3.54 -15.39 6.09
C GLN A 30 3.49 -16.92 5.86
N GLN A 31 3.84 -17.42 4.68
CA GLN A 31 4.00 -18.86 4.45
C GLN A 31 5.12 -19.47 5.30
N LYS A 32 6.08 -18.67 5.77
CA LYS A 32 7.10 -19.11 6.72
C LYS A 32 6.60 -18.90 8.16
N GLU A 33 6.86 -19.87 9.02
CA GLU A 33 6.38 -19.88 10.41
C GLU A 33 6.95 -18.74 11.27
N GLY A 34 8.20 -18.34 11.04
CA GLY A 34 8.86 -17.32 11.85
C GLY A 34 8.14 -15.98 11.83
N GLY A 35 8.05 -15.33 13.00
CA GLY A 35 7.43 -14.01 13.15
C GLY A 35 8.09 -12.93 12.27
N ILE A 36 7.31 -11.97 11.85
CA ILE A 36 7.73 -10.86 11.00
C ILE A 36 7.50 -9.53 11.73
N THR A 37 8.46 -8.62 11.64
CA THR A 37 8.30 -7.22 12.02
C THR A 37 7.86 -6.43 10.81
N ILE A 38 6.70 -5.81 10.90
CA ILE A 38 6.12 -4.98 9.84
C ILE A 38 6.25 -3.52 10.29
N VAL A 39 6.78 -2.68 9.42
CA VAL A 39 6.96 -1.25 9.68
C VAL A 39 6.18 -0.46 8.62
N ASP A 40 5.29 0.40 9.07
CA ASP A 40 4.60 1.38 8.24
C ASP A 40 5.12 2.77 8.63
N THR A 41 5.82 3.40 7.72
CA THR A 41 6.53 4.67 7.99
C THR A 41 5.64 5.90 7.91
N HIS A 42 4.46 5.77 7.29
CA HIS A 42 3.50 6.87 7.08
C HIS A 42 2.08 6.32 7.22
N ALA A 43 1.70 6.02 8.47
CA ALA A 43 0.53 5.20 8.78
C ALA A 43 -0.83 5.91 8.57
N GLY A 44 -0.84 7.24 8.47
CA GLY A 44 -2.08 8.01 8.36
C GLY A 44 -3.01 7.82 9.57
N ALA A 45 -4.30 8.04 9.40
CA ALA A 45 -5.31 7.84 10.44
C ALA A 45 -5.75 6.37 10.61
N GLY A 46 -5.39 5.49 9.69
CA GLY A 46 -5.58 4.05 9.74
C GLY A 46 -6.95 3.55 9.29
N LEU A 47 -8.05 4.21 9.62
CA LEU A 47 -9.41 3.84 9.19
C LEU A 47 -10.15 5.08 8.71
N TYR A 48 -10.83 4.97 7.57
CA TYR A 48 -11.46 6.11 6.89
C TYR A 48 -12.94 5.81 6.64
N ARG A 49 -13.80 6.81 6.87
CA ARG A 49 -15.21 6.75 6.49
C ARG A 49 -15.36 7.24 5.05
N LEU A 50 -16.05 6.46 4.21
CA LEU A 50 -16.32 6.81 2.82
C LEU A 50 -17.69 7.49 2.62
N ASP A 51 -18.54 7.50 3.66
CA ASP A 51 -19.89 8.09 3.67
C ASP A 51 -19.96 9.41 4.46
N GLY A 52 -18.83 10.02 4.81
CA GLY A 52 -18.76 11.27 5.58
C GLY A 52 -18.73 12.53 4.70
N ASP A 53 -18.85 13.71 5.33
CA ASP A 53 -18.85 15.04 4.68
C ASP A 53 -17.62 15.29 3.78
N TYR A 54 -16.51 14.60 4.04
CA TYR A 54 -15.30 14.65 3.22
C TYR A 54 -15.39 13.84 1.91
N SER A 55 -16.31 12.85 1.83
CA SER A 55 -16.55 12.06 0.62
C SER A 55 -17.39 12.82 -0.41
N GLU A 56 -18.24 13.74 0.02
CA GLU A 56 -19.09 14.56 -0.87
C GLU A 56 -18.27 15.60 -1.65
N THR A 57 -17.12 16.02 -1.11
CA THR A 57 -16.29 17.07 -1.74
C THR A 57 -15.10 16.55 -2.54
N GLY A 58 -14.72 15.29 -2.42
CA GLY A 58 -13.50 14.75 -3.02
C GLY A 58 -13.63 13.51 -3.89
N GLY A 59 -14.73 12.78 -3.82
CA GLY A 59 -15.13 11.71 -4.77
C GLY A 59 -14.09 10.67 -5.22
N GLU A 60 -12.85 10.68 -4.72
CA GLU A 60 -11.78 9.84 -5.26
C GLU A 60 -12.02 8.33 -5.05
N ALA A 61 -12.74 7.95 -3.98
CA ALA A 61 -13.20 6.57 -3.79
C ALA A 61 -14.18 6.11 -4.89
N GLN A 62 -14.93 7.04 -5.50
CA GLN A 62 -15.84 6.76 -6.62
C GLN A 62 -15.08 6.23 -7.83
N ASP A 63 -13.92 6.81 -8.12
CA ASP A 63 -13.02 6.39 -9.20
C ASP A 63 -12.01 5.29 -8.78
N GLY A 64 -12.14 4.81 -7.55
CA GLY A 64 -11.34 3.75 -6.96
C GLY A 64 -12.16 2.53 -6.59
N ILE A 65 -12.29 2.29 -5.27
CA ILE A 65 -12.91 1.07 -4.75
C ILE A 65 -14.38 0.92 -5.19
N PHE A 66 -15.18 2.00 -5.20
CA PHE A 66 -16.59 1.87 -5.61
C PHE A 66 -16.74 1.50 -7.07
N LYS A 67 -15.92 2.10 -7.95
CA LYS A 67 -15.90 1.75 -9.37
C LYS A 67 -15.46 0.32 -9.60
N LEU A 68 -14.43 -0.13 -8.86
CA LEU A 68 -13.96 -1.51 -8.95
C LEU A 68 -15.07 -2.49 -8.56
N LEU A 69 -15.74 -2.27 -7.42
CA LEU A 69 -16.85 -3.12 -6.96
C LEU A 69 -17.99 -3.16 -7.99
N SER A 70 -18.44 -2.00 -8.47
CA SER A 70 -19.50 -1.93 -9.49
C SER A 70 -19.15 -2.70 -10.77
N LYS A 71 -17.89 -2.60 -11.24
CA LYS A 71 -17.44 -3.33 -12.43
C LYS A 71 -17.34 -4.84 -12.22
N LEU A 72 -17.01 -5.27 -11.02
CA LEU A 72 -17.03 -6.69 -10.67
C LEU A 72 -18.44 -7.25 -10.57
N ASP A 73 -19.38 -6.49 -10.01
CA ASP A 73 -20.79 -6.88 -9.96
C ASP A 73 -21.38 -6.99 -11.37
N GLU A 74 -21.14 -5.99 -12.25
CA GLU A 74 -21.54 -6.04 -13.65
C GLU A 74 -20.95 -7.27 -14.38
N ALA A 75 -19.69 -7.61 -14.10
CA ALA A 75 -19.01 -8.76 -14.71
C ALA A 75 -19.57 -10.10 -14.20
N ALA A 76 -20.00 -10.17 -12.93
CA ALA A 76 -20.57 -11.37 -12.33
C ALA A 76 -21.96 -11.72 -12.90
N GLU A 77 -22.72 -10.71 -13.34
CA GLU A 77 -24.03 -10.89 -14.00
C GLU A 77 -23.90 -11.39 -15.47
N GLY A 78 -22.71 -11.30 -16.04
CA GLY A 78 -22.41 -11.72 -17.41
C GLY A 78 -22.37 -13.24 -17.59
N LYS A 79 -22.75 -13.73 -18.80
CA LYS A 79 -22.73 -15.18 -19.14
C LYS A 79 -21.34 -15.81 -19.11
N ASP A 80 -20.27 -15.01 -19.24
CA ASP A 80 -18.89 -15.44 -19.30
C ASP A 80 -18.11 -14.97 -18.07
N ALA A 81 -18.74 -14.96 -16.88
CA ALA A 81 -18.12 -14.54 -15.63
C ALA A 81 -16.83 -15.35 -15.35
N LYS A 82 -15.69 -14.65 -15.33
CA LYS A 82 -14.40 -15.25 -15.00
C LYS A 82 -14.20 -15.25 -13.48
N PRO A 83 -13.50 -16.25 -12.93
CA PRO A 83 -13.15 -16.23 -11.51
C PRO A 83 -12.26 -15.01 -11.20
N ILE A 84 -12.50 -14.42 -10.04
CA ILE A 84 -11.68 -13.32 -9.55
C ILE A 84 -10.31 -13.88 -9.16
N PRO A 85 -9.20 -13.28 -9.61
CA PRO A 85 -7.85 -13.72 -9.23
C PRO A 85 -7.63 -13.68 -7.72
N ASP A 86 -6.92 -14.69 -7.17
CA ASP A 86 -6.74 -14.85 -5.72
C ASP A 86 -6.24 -13.61 -4.99
N ALA A 87 -5.29 -12.88 -5.57
CA ALA A 87 -4.76 -11.67 -4.96
C ALA A 87 -5.81 -10.54 -4.90
N LEU A 88 -6.64 -10.42 -5.93
CA LEU A 88 -7.75 -9.47 -5.95
C LEU A 88 -8.84 -9.90 -4.96
N GLN A 89 -9.19 -11.19 -4.93
CA GLN A 89 -10.17 -11.72 -3.98
C GLN A 89 -9.75 -11.43 -2.54
N ALA A 90 -8.48 -11.70 -2.19
CA ALA A 90 -7.96 -11.41 -0.86
C ALA A 90 -8.04 -9.92 -0.48
N TYR A 91 -7.84 -9.02 -1.44
CA TYR A 91 -8.05 -7.59 -1.23
C TYR A 91 -9.52 -7.25 -1.01
N LEU A 92 -10.43 -7.80 -1.81
CA LEU A 92 -11.88 -7.58 -1.68
C LEU A 92 -12.41 -8.13 -0.36
N ASP A 93 -12.00 -9.32 0.04
CA ASP A 93 -12.36 -9.93 1.31
C ASP A 93 -11.89 -9.06 2.49
N MET A 94 -10.69 -8.47 2.38
CA MET A 94 -10.17 -7.54 3.37
C MET A 94 -11.08 -6.31 3.49
N ILE A 95 -11.47 -5.69 2.39
CA ILE A 95 -12.40 -4.54 2.41
C ILE A 95 -13.76 -4.95 2.99
N ALA A 96 -14.30 -6.09 2.58
CA ALA A 96 -15.58 -6.61 3.06
C ALA A 96 -15.56 -6.89 4.57
N SER A 97 -14.44 -7.35 5.12
CA SER A 97 -14.31 -7.64 6.56
C SER A 97 -14.52 -6.41 7.46
N PHE A 98 -14.29 -5.21 6.95
CA PHE A 98 -14.58 -3.94 7.62
C PHE A 98 -15.98 -3.40 7.32
N ASN A 99 -16.75 -4.10 6.48
CA ASN A 99 -18.06 -3.67 5.99
C ASN A 99 -19.08 -4.83 6.03
N PRO A 100 -19.36 -5.41 7.22
CA PRO A 100 -20.17 -6.63 7.35
C PRO A 100 -21.61 -6.49 6.83
N ASN A 101 -22.11 -5.27 6.67
CA ASN A 101 -23.44 -5.00 6.16
C ASN A 101 -23.48 -4.88 4.61
N GLY A 102 -22.39 -5.20 3.91
CA GLY A 102 -22.33 -5.20 2.45
C GLY A 102 -22.17 -3.82 1.79
N GLN A 103 -22.28 -2.72 2.55
CA GLN A 103 -22.04 -1.38 2.03
C GLN A 103 -20.63 -0.92 2.41
N ALA A 104 -19.83 -0.54 1.43
CA ALA A 104 -18.46 -0.07 1.67
C ALA A 104 -18.46 1.34 2.30
N LYS A 105 -18.74 1.42 3.60
CA LYS A 105 -18.74 2.66 4.40
C LYS A 105 -17.40 2.98 5.00
N PHE A 106 -16.60 1.96 5.27
CA PHE A 106 -15.27 2.10 5.86
C PHE A 106 -14.22 1.59 4.90
N TYR A 107 -13.13 2.31 4.81
CA TYR A 107 -11.96 1.89 4.07
C TYR A 107 -10.78 1.71 5.02
N PRO A 108 -10.26 0.48 5.17
CA PRO A 108 -9.09 0.24 5.98
C PRO A 108 -7.84 0.76 5.27
N GLY A 109 -7.11 1.65 5.94
CA GLY A 109 -5.75 2.00 5.55
C GLY A 109 -4.76 0.88 5.87
N SER A 110 -3.52 1.05 5.43
CA SER A 110 -2.45 0.06 5.66
C SER A 110 -2.34 -0.42 7.13
N PRO A 111 -2.47 0.43 8.19
CA PRO A 111 -2.38 -0.06 9.57
C PRO A 111 -3.43 -1.10 9.93
N PHE A 112 -4.66 -0.92 9.46
CA PHE A 112 -5.77 -1.81 9.78
C PHE A 112 -5.71 -3.11 8.96
N ILE A 113 -5.33 -3.02 7.68
CA ILE A 113 -5.04 -4.18 6.83
C ILE A 113 -3.92 -5.02 7.46
N LEU A 114 -2.81 -4.37 7.81
CA LEU A 114 -1.67 -5.05 8.41
C LEU A 114 -2.02 -5.69 9.77
N HIS A 115 -2.81 -5.00 10.62
CA HIS A 115 -3.28 -5.56 11.88
C HIS A 115 -4.14 -6.79 11.67
N ALA A 116 -5.12 -6.75 10.75
CA ALA A 116 -6.00 -7.87 10.45
C ALA A 116 -5.23 -9.11 9.97
N MET A 117 -4.06 -8.92 9.38
CA MET A 117 -3.20 -10.00 8.90
C MET A 117 -2.16 -10.48 9.92
N LEU A 118 -2.02 -9.87 11.11
CA LEU A 118 -1.03 -10.30 12.10
C LEU A 118 -1.33 -11.71 12.63
N ARG A 119 -0.33 -12.57 12.60
CA ARG A 119 -0.40 -13.93 13.18
C ARG A 119 -0.01 -13.87 14.66
N LYS A 120 -0.96 -14.15 15.54
CA LYS A 120 -0.73 -14.15 17.00
C LYS A 120 0.29 -15.23 17.40
N ASP A 121 0.17 -16.43 16.84
CA ASP A 121 1.03 -17.58 17.16
C ASP A 121 2.48 -17.35 16.70
N ALA A 122 2.68 -16.73 15.53
CA ALA A 122 3.99 -16.35 15.04
C ALA A 122 4.59 -15.15 15.78
N ARG A 123 3.79 -14.45 16.59
CA ARG A 123 4.15 -13.22 17.32
C ARG A 123 4.61 -12.11 16.37
N ASP A 124 3.90 -11.95 15.23
CA ASP A 124 4.13 -10.84 14.33
C ASP A 124 4.02 -9.49 15.07
N LYS A 125 4.78 -8.50 14.63
CA LYS A 125 4.85 -7.16 15.24
C LYS A 125 4.59 -6.09 14.21
N LEU A 126 3.75 -5.10 14.55
CA LEU A 126 3.45 -3.94 13.73
C LEU A 126 4.01 -2.67 14.39
N ARG A 127 4.71 -1.87 13.62
CA ARG A 127 5.33 -0.61 14.04
C ARG A 127 4.81 0.49 13.12
N LEU A 128 4.02 1.39 13.69
CA LEU A 128 3.32 2.46 12.98
C LEU A 128 3.94 3.80 13.33
N PHE A 129 4.32 4.55 12.32
CA PHE A 129 4.86 5.90 12.45
C PHE A 129 3.96 6.87 11.71
N GLU A 130 3.54 7.93 12.39
CA GLU A 130 2.76 9.01 11.80
C GLU A 130 3.17 10.34 12.43
N LEU A 131 3.71 11.23 11.61
CA LEU A 131 4.23 12.51 12.10
C LEU A 131 3.15 13.58 12.21
N HIS A 132 2.12 13.51 11.35
CA HIS A 132 1.05 14.50 11.32
C HIS A 132 0.23 14.46 12.64
N PRO A 133 0.10 15.56 13.38
CA PRO A 133 -0.46 15.54 14.74
C PRO A 133 -1.92 15.05 14.78
N THR A 134 -2.73 15.45 13.82
CA THR A 134 -4.15 15.06 13.75
C THR A 134 -4.30 13.57 13.39
N ASP A 135 -3.56 13.11 12.39
CA ASP A 135 -3.67 11.74 11.91
C ASP A 135 -3.06 10.76 12.92
N SER A 136 -1.95 11.13 13.57
CA SER A 136 -1.36 10.34 14.67
C SER A 136 -2.33 10.19 15.85
N LYS A 137 -3.08 11.26 16.20
CA LYS A 137 -4.10 11.20 17.25
C LYS A 137 -5.28 10.30 16.83
N ALA A 138 -5.75 10.44 15.58
CA ALA A 138 -6.81 9.61 15.03
C ALA A 138 -6.38 8.12 14.98
N LEU A 139 -5.15 7.84 14.50
CA LEU A 139 -4.57 6.51 14.47
C LEU A 139 -4.55 5.88 15.87
N ALA A 140 -4.06 6.61 16.87
CA ALA A 140 -4.01 6.11 18.26
C ALA A 140 -5.41 5.79 18.78
N SER A 141 -6.41 6.65 18.52
CA SER A 141 -7.80 6.44 18.92
C SER A 141 -8.43 5.23 18.21
N ASN A 142 -8.18 5.06 16.92
CA ASN A 142 -8.69 3.96 16.12
C ASN A 142 -8.06 2.63 16.55
N VAL A 143 -6.74 2.59 16.74
CA VAL A 143 -6.02 1.37 17.18
C VAL A 143 -6.37 0.99 18.63
N ALA A 144 -6.70 1.94 19.49
CA ALA A 144 -7.13 1.65 20.87
C ALA A 144 -8.43 0.83 20.92
N GLN A 145 -9.21 0.79 19.84
CA GLN A 145 -10.42 -0.03 19.72
C GLN A 145 -10.14 -1.47 19.30
N LEU A 146 -8.89 -1.78 18.93
CA LEU A 146 -8.46 -3.11 18.50
C LEU A 146 -7.92 -3.90 19.70
N ASP A 147 -8.21 -5.18 19.75
CA ASP A 147 -7.58 -6.12 20.70
C ASP A 147 -6.15 -6.46 20.23
N ALA A 148 -5.29 -5.44 20.17
CA ALA A 148 -3.94 -5.55 19.61
C ALA A 148 -2.89 -5.97 20.66
N GLY A 149 -3.15 -5.82 21.94
CA GLY A 149 -2.21 -6.11 23.00
C GLY A 149 -0.85 -5.43 22.80
N ARG A 150 0.24 -6.22 22.80
CA ARG A 150 1.61 -5.75 22.56
C ARG A 150 2.09 -5.94 21.10
N SER A 151 1.19 -6.31 20.18
CA SER A 151 1.57 -6.56 18.78
C SER A 151 1.78 -5.28 18.00
N ILE A 152 1.07 -4.19 18.35
CA ILE A 152 1.19 -2.88 17.72
C ILE A 152 1.97 -1.91 18.61
N MET A 153 2.83 -1.12 17.99
CA MET A 153 3.45 0.08 18.57
C MET A 153 3.16 1.24 17.63
N ILE A 154 2.68 2.34 18.19
CA ILE A 154 2.47 3.60 17.48
C ILE A 154 3.45 4.62 18.04
N ALA A 155 4.10 5.39 17.17
CA ALA A 155 4.93 6.50 17.55
C ALA A 155 4.67 7.72 16.66
N ARG A 156 4.53 8.89 17.29
CA ARG A 156 4.48 10.15 16.56
C ARG A 156 5.90 10.65 16.28
N GLU A 157 6.55 9.99 15.33
CA GLU A 157 7.94 10.24 14.91
C GLU A 157 8.04 10.27 13.39
N ASP A 158 9.12 10.81 12.85
CA ASP A 158 9.48 10.68 11.45
C ASP A 158 9.80 9.22 11.14
N GLY A 159 8.98 8.58 10.30
CA GLY A 159 9.11 7.17 9.96
C GLY A 159 10.41 6.84 9.22
N PHE A 160 10.95 7.78 8.43
CA PHE A 160 12.24 7.61 7.76
C PHE A 160 13.39 7.51 8.77
N GLU A 161 13.42 8.38 9.78
CA GLU A 161 14.45 8.33 10.83
C GLU A 161 14.28 7.12 11.76
N SER A 162 13.03 6.74 12.01
CA SER A 162 12.72 5.62 12.90
C SER A 162 13.13 4.26 12.33
N LEU A 163 13.20 4.10 10.99
CA LEU A 163 13.68 2.87 10.37
C LEU A 163 15.09 2.46 10.83
N LYS A 164 15.96 3.44 11.12
CA LYS A 164 17.31 3.16 11.61
C LYS A 164 17.31 2.41 12.95
N LYS A 165 16.26 2.63 13.77
CA LYS A 165 16.09 1.96 15.06
C LYS A 165 15.35 0.61 14.92
N MET A 166 14.55 0.45 13.85
CA MET A 166 13.69 -0.73 13.64
C MET A 166 14.39 -1.86 12.88
N LEU A 167 15.45 -1.55 12.13
CA LEU A 167 16.17 -2.52 11.28
C LEU A 167 17.66 -2.61 11.61
N PRO A 168 18.23 -3.84 11.68
CA PRO A 168 17.55 -5.12 11.60
C PRO A 168 16.59 -5.36 12.78
N PRO A 169 15.47 -6.07 12.58
CA PRO A 169 14.56 -6.35 13.68
C PRO A 169 15.21 -7.30 14.69
N PRO A 170 14.73 -7.33 15.95
CA PRO A 170 15.14 -8.35 16.90
C PRO A 170 14.79 -9.74 16.36
N PRO A 171 15.54 -10.79 16.74
CA PRO A 171 15.21 -12.14 16.32
C PRO A 171 13.84 -12.55 16.85
N SER A 172 13.08 -13.31 16.05
CA SER A 172 11.83 -13.95 16.47
C SER A 172 12.10 -15.08 17.48
N ALA A 173 11.05 -15.69 17.97
CA ALA A 173 11.17 -16.88 18.85
C ALA A 173 11.92 -18.05 18.17
N THR A 174 11.88 -18.14 16.84
CA THR A 174 12.65 -19.12 16.06
C THR A 174 14.07 -18.66 15.71
N GLY A 175 14.54 -17.52 16.26
CA GLY A 175 15.86 -16.94 15.96
C GLY A 175 15.94 -16.21 14.63
N SER A 176 14.89 -16.29 13.79
CA SER A 176 14.88 -15.62 12.48
C SER A 176 14.65 -14.10 12.61
N LYS A 177 15.30 -13.33 11.74
CA LYS A 177 15.05 -11.88 11.59
C LYS A 177 14.34 -11.67 10.27
N ARG A 178 13.09 -11.20 10.32
CA ARG A 178 12.28 -10.96 9.15
C ARG A 178 11.56 -9.62 9.28
N ALA A 179 11.59 -8.83 8.23
CA ALA A 179 10.87 -7.56 8.20
C ALA A 179 10.24 -7.27 6.84
N MET A 180 9.11 -6.58 6.87
CA MET A 180 8.49 -5.91 5.75
C MET A 180 8.32 -4.44 6.11
N VAL A 181 8.65 -3.54 5.19
CA VAL A 181 8.52 -2.09 5.38
C VAL A 181 7.64 -1.52 4.27
N LEU A 182 6.64 -0.74 4.64
CA LEU A 182 5.89 0.11 3.73
C LEU A 182 6.36 1.56 3.89
N MET A 183 6.71 2.19 2.77
CA MET A 183 7.03 3.63 2.66
C MET A 183 6.02 4.28 1.74
N ASP A 184 5.16 5.11 2.30
CA ASP A 184 4.06 5.80 1.60
C ASP A 184 4.01 7.28 2.01
N PRO A 185 5.10 8.07 1.78
CA PRO A 185 5.08 9.50 2.09
C PRO A 185 4.12 10.25 1.16
N SER A 186 3.67 11.42 1.57
CA SER A 186 2.75 12.25 0.78
C SER A 186 3.37 12.85 -0.49
N TYR A 187 4.69 12.91 -0.57
CA TYR A 187 5.44 13.54 -1.66
C TYR A 187 5.07 15.02 -1.95
N GLU A 188 4.41 15.69 -1.01
CA GLU A 188 4.22 17.13 -1.09
C GLU A 188 5.56 17.86 -1.13
N ILE A 189 6.51 17.36 -0.34
CA ILE A 189 7.86 17.92 -0.23
C ILE A 189 8.79 17.15 -1.19
N LYS A 190 9.45 17.88 -2.10
CA LYS A 190 10.37 17.27 -3.07
C LYS A 190 11.47 16.43 -2.45
N SER A 191 11.91 16.78 -1.24
CA SER A 191 12.93 16.03 -0.51
C SER A 191 12.53 14.59 -0.17
N ASP A 192 11.22 14.26 -0.14
CA ASP A 192 10.75 12.92 0.21
C ASP A 192 11.20 11.87 -0.81
N TYR A 193 11.26 12.21 -2.10
CA TYR A 193 11.84 11.33 -3.12
C TYR A 193 13.29 10.95 -2.80
N GLY A 194 14.09 11.94 -2.38
CA GLY A 194 15.47 11.72 -1.95
C GLY A 194 15.57 10.90 -0.67
N LYS A 195 14.70 11.17 0.31
CA LYS A 195 14.65 10.42 1.58
C LYS A 195 14.30 8.95 1.36
N VAL A 196 13.32 8.64 0.50
CA VAL A 196 12.97 7.26 0.14
C VAL A 196 14.19 6.52 -0.39
N VAL A 197 14.90 7.10 -1.37
CA VAL A 197 16.09 6.48 -1.96
C VAL A 197 17.19 6.27 -0.92
N ALA A 198 17.46 7.27 -0.06
CA ALA A 198 18.46 7.18 0.99
C ALA A 198 18.11 6.09 2.03
N ASN A 199 16.82 6.00 2.40
CA ASN A 199 16.34 4.98 3.32
C ASN A 199 16.44 3.57 2.72
N ILE A 200 16.05 3.37 1.45
CA ILE A 200 16.20 2.06 0.79
C ILE A 200 17.68 1.67 0.72
N GLN A 201 18.57 2.61 0.38
CA GLN A 201 20.01 2.36 0.35
C GLN A 201 20.55 1.96 1.73
N ASP A 202 20.16 2.66 2.79
CA ASP A 202 20.56 2.33 4.18
C ASP A 202 19.98 0.98 4.62
N CYS A 203 18.70 0.75 4.34
CA CYS A 203 18.04 -0.51 4.65
C CYS A 203 18.71 -1.72 3.97
N LEU A 204 19.06 -1.59 2.70
CA LEU A 204 19.75 -2.66 1.97
C LEU A 204 21.16 -2.94 2.53
N LYS A 205 21.86 -1.92 3.01
CA LYS A 205 23.16 -2.11 3.67
C LYS A 205 23.04 -2.81 5.02
N ARG A 206 22.03 -2.44 5.81
CA ARG A 206 21.87 -2.92 7.19
C ARG A 206 21.06 -4.19 7.30
N PHE A 207 20.08 -4.38 6.44
CA PHE A 207 19.18 -5.53 6.46
C PHE A 207 18.72 -5.92 5.04
N ALA A 208 19.66 -6.47 4.24
CA ALA A 208 19.45 -6.83 2.84
C ALA A 208 18.40 -7.93 2.59
N THR A 209 17.91 -8.60 3.63
CA THR A 209 16.88 -9.65 3.55
C THR A 209 15.47 -9.15 3.85
N GLY A 210 15.32 -7.87 4.18
CA GLY A 210 14.00 -7.24 4.34
C GLY A 210 13.30 -7.08 3.00
N THR A 211 11.97 -7.08 3.02
CA THR A 211 11.13 -6.72 1.86
C THR A 211 10.65 -5.28 2.03
N TYR A 212 10.89 -4.45 1.02
CA TYR A 212 10.62 -3.01 1.08
C TYR A 212 9.62 -2.64 -0.01
N LEU A 213 8.48 -2.10 0.38
CA LEU A 213 7.42 -1.62 -0.49
C LEU A 213 7.45 -0.08 -0.48
N VAL A 214 7.49 0.52 -1.65
CA VAL A 214 7.47 1.97 -1.84
C VAL A 214 6.31 2.32 -2.75
N TRP A 215 5.32 3.02 -2.21
CA TRP A 215 4.34 3.69 -3.05
C TRP A 215 4.91 5.02 -3.58
N TYR A 216 4.53 5.42 -4.79
CA TYR A 216 4.92 6.71 -5.35
C TYR A 216 3.89 7.21 -6.38
N PRO A 217 3.68 8.55 -6.46
CA PRO A 217 2.82 9.14 -7.49
C PRO A 217 3.58 9.23 -8.83
N ILE A 218 2.86 9.04 -9.93
CA ILE A 218 3.37 9.32 -11.27
C ILE A 218 2.76 10.65 -11.71
N ILE A 219 3.52 11.71 -11.55
CA ILE A 219 3.14 13.10 -11.83
C ILE A 219 4.23 13.79 -12.67
N PRO A 220 3.96 14.92 -13.34
CA PRO A 220 4.93 15.62 -14.17
C PRO A 220 5.99 16.36 -13.31
N ARG A 221 6.75 15.58 -12.52
CA ARG A 221 7.91 16.03 -11.74
C ARG A 221 9.10 15.14 -12.05
N PRO A 222 10.29 15.70 -12.32
CA PRO A 222 11.49 14.90 -12.59
C PRO A 222 11.78 13.90 -11.46
N GLU A 223 11.64 14.31 -10.20
CA GLU A 223 11.89 13.48 -9.02
C GLU A 223 10.97 12.24 -8.98
N ALA A 224 9.71 12.39 -9.39
CA ALA A 224 8.75 11.29 -9.46
C ALA A 224 9.13 10.26 -10.54
N HIS A 225 9.61 10.73 -11.70
CA HIS A 225 10.06 9.87 -12.80
C HIS A 225 11.41 9.20 -12.52
N ASP A 226 12.26 9.82 -11.72
CA ASP A 226 13.58 9.29 -11.39
C ASP A 226 13.55 8.29 -10.23
N LEU A 227 12.57 8.37 -9.33
CA LEU A 227 12.47 7.51 -8.17
C LEU A 227 12.50 6.01 -8.53
N PRO A 228 11.63 5.47 -9.40
CA PRO A 228 11.64 4.04 -9.72
C PRO A 228 12.94 3.60 -10.41
N LYS A 229 13.58 4.47 -11.21
CA LYS A 229 14.88 4.18 -11.83
C LYS A 229 15.99 4.03 -10.78
N ARG A 230 16.01 4.91 -9.78
CA ARG A 230 16.97 4.86 -8.68
C ARG A 230 16.75 3.63 -7.79
N LEU A 231 15.49 3.28 -7.49
CA LEU A 231 15.17 2.08 -6.74
C LEU A 231 15.59 0.80 -7.48
N ARG A 232 15.37 0.75 -8.80
CA ARG A 232 15.84 -0.32 -9.69
C ARG A 232 17.37 -0.45 -9.62
N THR A 233 18.09 0.66 -9.73
CA THR A 233 19.55 0.68 -9.65
C THR A 233 20.05 0.14 -8.31
N LEU A 234 19.48 0.59 -7.19
CA LEU A 234 19.84 0.09 -5.86
C LEU A 234 19.55 -1.40 -5.69
N SER A 235 18.40 -1.86 -6.18
CA SER A 235 18.01 -3.27 -6.11
C SER A 235 18.97 -4.16 -6.91
N ASN A 236 19.34 -3.74 -8.13
CA ASN A 236 20.27 -4.47 -8.98
C ASN A 236 21.69 -4.50 -8.38
N GLN A 237 22.15 -3.37 -7.83
CA GLN A 237 23.45 -3.31 -7.14
C GLN A 237 23.51 -4.23 -5.90
N ALA A 238 22.38 -4.33 -5.19
CA ALA A 238 22.25 -5.23 -4.05
C ALA A 238 21.93 -6.69 -4.45
N GLN A 239 21.81 -6.97 -5.75
CA GLN A 239 21.41 -8.28 -6.30
C GLN A 239 20.08 -8.78 -5.69
N LYS A 240 19.11 -7.88 -5.58
CA LYS A 240 17.78 -8.21 -5.04
C LYS A 240 16.73 -8.20 -6.15
N PRO A 241 15.80 -9.18 -6.14
CA PRO A 241 14.66 -9.15 -7.03
C PRO A 241 13.80 -7.93 -6.74
N TRP A 242 13.25 -7.35 -7.77
CA TRP A 242 12.35 -6.21 -7.64
C TRP A 242 11.14 -6.35 -8.59
N ILE A 243 10.05 -5.73 -8.19
CA ILE A 243 8.85 -5.56 -9.01
C ILE A 243 8.47 -4.08 -8.96
N ASN A 244 8.03 -3.56 -10.09
CA ASN A 244 7.44 -2.24 -10.21
C ASN A 244 6.07 -2.36 -10.89
N LEU A 245 5.01 -2.27 -10.10
CA LEU A 245 3.63 -2.18 -10.57
C LEU A 245 3.29 -0.72 -10.81
N THR A 246 2.76 -0.39 -11.97
CA THR A 246 2.24 0.96 -12.29
C THR A 246 0.81 0.86 -12.79
N LEU A 247 0.01 1.86 -12.44
CA LEU A 247 -1.36 2.06 -12.93
C LEU A 247 -1.55 3.52 -13.29
N ALA A 248 -1.95 3.77 -14.53
CA ALA A 248 -2.50 5.04 -15.00
C ALA A 248 -3.97 4.80 -15.37
N ILE A 249 -4.90 5.50 -14.73
CA ILE A 249 -6.34 5.34 -14.98
C ILE A 249 -6.84 6.13 -16.19
N GLY A 250 -5.99 6.99 -16.76
CA GLY A 250 -6.33 7.81 -17.91
C GLY A 250 -6.91 9.18 -17.57
N ARG A 251 -7.44 9.86 -18.58
CA ARG A 251 -8.02 11.22 -18.48
C ARG A 251 -9.50 11.16 -18.77
N ASN A 252 -10.26 12.05 -18.15
CA ASN A 252 -11.67 12.22 -18.49
C ASN A 252 -11.85 12.62 -19.95
N THR A 253 -13.04 12.39 -20.52
CA THR A 253 -13.36 12.73 -21.91
C THR A 253 -13.29 14.24 -22.20
N ASP A 254 -13.48 15.08 -21.19
CA ASP A 254 -13.31 16.54 -21.25
C ASP A 254 -11.84 16.98 -21.16
N GLY A 255 -10.89 16.04 -21.05
CA GLY A 255 -9.47 16.30 -20.93
C GLY A 255 -9.03 16.78 -19.54
N SER A 256 -9.97 16.90 -18.59
CA SER A 256 -9.63 17.27 -17.22
C SER A 256 -8.86 16.16 -16.51
N THR A 257 -7.82 16.54 -15.77
CA THR A 257 -7.11 15.67 -14.83
C THR A 257 -7.27 16.25 -13.45
N ALA A 258 -8.43 16.04 -12.84
CA ALA A 258 -8.60 16.37 -11.44
C ALA A 258 -7.90 15.29 -10.58
N GLY A 259 -7.00 15.69 -9.72
CA GLY A 259 -6.32 14.80 -8.79
C GLY A 259 -5.23 13.91 -9.39
N LEU A 260 -4.83 12.90 -8.64
CA LEU A 260 -3.84 11.91 -9.05
C LEU A 260 -4.45 10.94 -10.07
N SER A 261 -3.82 10.76 -11.22
CA SER A 261 -4.28 9.84 -12.28
C SER A 261 -3.38 8.63 -12.51
N ALA A 262 -2.19 8.61 -11.90
CA ALA A 262 -1.27 7.50 -12.03
C ALA A 262 -0.36 7.37 -10.81
N SER A 263 -0.06 6.13 -10.43
CA SER A 263 0.83 5.82 -9.32
C SER A 263 1.53 4.48 -9.53
N GLY A 264 2.52 4.19 -8.68
CA GLY A 264 3.24 2.93 -8.72
C GLY A 264 3.53 2.36 -7.34
N MET A 265 3.76 1.06 -7.32
CA MET A 265 4.26 0.30 -6.18
C MET A 265 5.57 -0.37 -6.57
N PHE A 266 6.66 0.05 -5.94
CA PHE A 266 7.97 -0.59 -6.12
C PHE A 266 8.27 -1.51 -4.94
N VAL A 267 8.54 -2.78 -5.22
CA VAL A 267 8.86 -3.78 -4.21
C VAL A 267 10.30 -4.24 -4.38
N VAL A 268 11.14 -3.98 -3.38
CA VAL A 268 12.53 -4.47 -3.31
C VAL A 268 12.57 -5.77 -2.52
N ASN A 269 13.35 -6.72 -2.98
CA ASN A 269 13.39 -8.10 -2.48
C ASN A 269 12.00 -8.76 -2.58
N ALA A 270 11.40 -8.59 -3.76
CA ALA A 270 10.04 -9.03 -4.05
C ALA A 270 9.90 -10.57 -3.98
N PRO A 271 8.81 -11.09 -3.38
CA PRO A 271 8.49 -12.51 -3.46
C PRO A 271 8.38 -13.00 -4.91
N PHE A 272 8.90 -14.19 -5.19
CA PHE A 272 8.89 -14.76 -6.55
C PHE A 272 7.48 -14.97 -7.12
N THR A 273 6.48 -15.20 -6.27
CA THR A 273 5.08 -15.38 -6.68
C THR A 273 4.35 -14.08 -6.96
N LEU A 274 4.89 -12.95 -6.52
CA LEU A 274 4.18 -11.66 -6.51
C LEU A 274 3.90 -11.16 -7.93
N LYS A 275 4.83 -11.38 -8.86
CA LYS A 275 4.70 -10.94 -10.25
C LYS A 275 3.43 -11.46 -10.92
N ASP A 276 3.23 -12.77 -10.86
CA ASP A 276 2.11 -13.41 -11.55
C ASP A 276 0.79 -13.06 -10.86
N LYS A 277 0.75 -13.06 -9.54
CA LYS A 277 -0.40 -12.60 -8.76
C LYS A 277 -0.83 -11.16 -9.09
N LEU A 278 0.14 -10.25 -9.23
CA LEU A 278 -0.17 -8.87 -9.59
C LEU A 278 -0.63 -8.76 -11.05
N ARG A 279 -0.05 -9.52 -11.98
CA ARG A 279 -0.51 -9.52 -13.38
C ARG A 279 -1.95 -9.98 -13.50
N GLU A 280 -2.27 -11.14 -12.93
CA GLU A 280 -3.63 -11.69 -12.94
C GLU A 280 -4.63 -10.68 -12.34
N ALA A 281 -4.32 -10.08 -11.20
CA ALA A 281 -5.18 -9.08 -10.59
C ALA A 281 -5.33 -7.83 -11.47
N MET A 282 -4.24 -7.36 -12.10
CA MET A 282 -4.26 -6.15 -12.92
C MET A 282 -4.97 -6.34 -14.27
N GLU A 283 -5.10 -7.55 -14.78
CA GLU A 283 -5.97 -7.86 -15.93
C GLU A 283 -7.42 -7.52 -15.66
N VAL A 284 -7.84 -7.53 -14.39
CA VAL A 284 -9.18 -7.14 -13.96
C VAL A 284 -9.21 -5.68 -13.48
N VAL A 285 -8.32 -5.31 -12.57
CA VAL A 285 -8.28 -3.99 -11.93
C VAL A 285 -8.00 -2.87 -12.94
N GLY A 286 -7.05 -3.09 -13.86
CA GLY A 286 -6.65 -2.07 -14.84
C GLY A 286 -7.82 -1.59 -15.70
N PRO A 287 -8.53 -2.47 -16.42
CA PRO A 287 -9.72 -2.12 -17.18
C PRO A 287 -10.86 -1.57 -16.31
N ALA A 288 -11.09 -2.14 -15.12
CA ALA A 288 -12.17 -1.70 -14.22
C ALA A 288 -11.99 -0.25 -13.77
N LEU A 289 -10.75 0.19 -13.50
CA LEU A 289 -10.45 1.56 -13.06
C LEU A 289 -10.18 2.54 -14.20
N ALA A 290 -10.14 2.06 -15.46
CA ALA A 290 -9.85 2.91 -16.61
C ALA A 290 -10.84 4.07 -16.77
N ARG A 291 -10.31 5.28 -17.07
CA ARG A 291 -11.08 6.47 -17.44
C ARG A 291 -10.74 6.88 -18.87
N GLY A 292 -11.72 7.12 -19.72
CA GLY A 292 -11.51 7.73 -21.04
C GLY A 292 -10.31 7.17 -21.80
N THR A 293 -9.33 8.02 -22.10
CA THR A 293 -8.15 7.66 -22.90
C THR A 293 -6.85 7.70 -22.08
N GLY A 294 -5.83 6.94 -22.52
CA GLY A 294 -4.49 6.96 -21.93
C GLY A 294 -4.37 6.14 -20.64
N HIS A 295 -5.32 5.22 -20.36
CA HIS A 295 -5.17 4.25 -19.30
C HIS A 295 -4.13 3.19 -19.67
N SER A 296 -3.36 2.76 -18.70
CA SER A 296 -2.37 1.70 -18.85
C SER A 296 -1.95 1.14 -17.52
N TRP A 297 -1.47 -0.09 -17.52
CA TRP A 297 -0.80 -0.68 -16.37
C TRP A 297 0.38 -1.54 -16.82
N ALA A 298 1.34 -1.72 -15.93
CA ALA A 298 2.49 -2.57 -16.18
C ALA A 298 3.00 -3.22 -14.90
N VAL A 299 3.55 -4.43 -15.02
CA VAL A 299 4.30 -5.14 -13.98
C VAL A 299 5.68 -5.43 -14.54
N GLU A 300 6.64 -4.54 -14.22
CA GLU A 300 8.06 -4.71 -14.55
C GLU A 300 8.78 -5.46 -13.43
N HIS A 301 9.83 -6.21 -13.78
CA HIS A 301 10.64 -6.98 -12.84
C HIS A 301 12.04 -7.26 -13.40
N ASN A 302 12.98 -7.77 -12.58
CA ASN A 302 14.22 -8.40 -13.02
C ASN A 302 14.14 -9.91 -12.94
#